data_96a9c770331c325438f95ef6f52569b5
#
_entry.id   96a9c770331c325438f95ef6f52569b5
#
_cell.length_a   1.000
_cell.length_b   1.000
_cell.length_c   1.000
_cell.angle_alpha   90.00
_cell.angle_beta   90.00
_cell.angle_gamma   90.00
#
_symmetry.space_group_name_H-M   'P 1'
#
loop_
_entity.id
_entity.type
_entity.pdbx_description
1 polymer ?
#
loop_
_entity_poly.entity_id
_entity_poly.type
_entity_poly.pdbx_seq_one_letter_code
_entity_poly.pdbx_strand_id
1 'polypeptide(L)'
;MNRTSPPRSAQRVRSSAEIPDPIADELRRYDDHMRDVRGLAAGTRHNHCRIVAQLLRKKFASGVVTMAKLRAVDVRRFVAQQLGDSPSHSAAAQVATALRSYLRYRTVCGDSVVGLSAVISSPVHWKLASLPRALTPDEVKRLLAALPYGRKPRRGYAIVRCALDM
;
A
#
# COMPACT_ATOMS: atom_id res chain seq x y z
N MET A 1 -5.94 45.84 50.02
CA MET A 1 -6.03 44.37 50.03
C MET A 1 -5.84 43.91 48.57
N ASN A 2 -4.58 43.72 48.17
CA ASN A 2 -4.27 43.26 46.80
C ASN A 2 -3.84 41.80 46.90
N ARG A 3 -4.61 40.90 46.29
CA ARG A 3 -4.25 39.49 46.13
C ARG A 3 -3.59 39.33 44.74
N THR A 4 -2.31 39.26 44.76
CA THR A 4 -1.51 38.92 43.58
C THR A 4 -1.49 37.41 43.41
N SER A 5 -2.13 36.93 42.32
CA SER A 5 -2.07 35.52 41.90
C SER A 5 -0.71 35.24 41.28
N PRO A 6 -0.08 34.08 41.55
CA PRO A 6 1.17 33.70 40.91
C PRO A 6 0.93 33.20 39.46
N PRO A 7 1.90 33.37 38.56
CA PRO A 7 1.77 32.94 37.15
C PRO A 7 1.85 31.39 37.06
N ARG A 8 0.83 30.82 36.44
CA ARG A 8 0.86 29.43 35.94
C ARG A 8 1.67 29.41 34.67
N SER A 9 2.87 28.92 34.70
CA SER A 9 3.57 28.39 33.50
C SER A 9 4.88 27.69 33.96
N ALA A 10 4.72 26.49 34.51
CA ALA A 10 5.75 25.50 34.43
C ALA A 10 5.26 24.43 33.48
N GLN A 11 5.39 24.71 32.18
CA GLN A 11 5.20 23.76 31.13
C GLN A 11 6.35 22.76 31.24
N ARG A 12 6.02 21.65 31.90
CA ARG A 12 6.92 20.50 32.07
C ARG A 12 7.17 19.92 30.68
N VAL A 13 8.24 20.39 30.03
CA VAL A 13 8.83 19.73 28.88
C VAL A 13 9.25 18.34 29.33
N ARG A 14 8.36 17.38 29.19
CA ARG A 14 8.73 15.97 29.24
C ARG A 14 9.50 15.71 27.94
N SER A 15 10.79 15.88 27.99
CA SER A 15 11.70 15.21 27.08
C SER A 15 11.56 13.71 27.36
N SER A 16 10.54 13.12 26.75
CA SER A 16 10.48 11.69 26.52
C SER A 16 11.63 11.42 25.57
N ALA A 17 12.74 10.93 26.07
CA ALA A 17 13.76 10.32 25.23
C ALA A 17 13.03 9.21 24.47
N GLU A 18 12.64 9.50 23.22
CA GLU A 18 11.91 8.61 22.36
C GLU A 18 12.85 7.43 22.10
N ILE A 19 12.56 6.29 22.72
CA ILE A 19 13.30 5.06 22.43
C ILE A 19 13.19 4.86 20.94
N PRO A 20 14.31 4.88 20.19
CA PRO A 20 14.23 4.79 18.73
C PRO A 20 13.53 3.48 18.37
N ASP A 21 12.42 3.59 17.62
CA ASP A 21 11.75 2.41 17.04
C ASP A 21 12.50 2.02 15.77
N PRO A 22 13.32 0.97 15.79
CA PRO A 22 14.12 0.55 14.63
C PRO A 22 13.26 0.24 13.40
N ILE A 23 12.00 -0.15 13.62
CA ILE A 23 11.05 -0.41 12.54
C ILE A 23 10.57 0.91 11.93
N ALA A 24 10.28 1.92 12.75
CA ALA A 24 9.89 3.23 12.26
C ALA A 24 11.02 3.88 11.45
N ASP A 25 12.26 3.78 11.90
CA ASP A 25 13.42 4.27 11.17
C ASP A 25 13.64 3.55 9.85
N GLU A 26 13.46 2.24 9.83
CA GLU A 26 13.53 1.45 8.60
C GLU A 26 12.45 1.84 7.60
N LEU A 27 11.22 2.03 8.06
CA LEU A 27 10.10 2.44 7.22
C LEU A 27 10.28 3.85 6.66
N ARG A 28 10.88 4.77 7.43
CA ARG A 28 11.21 6.12 6.98
C ARG A 28 12.20 6.07 5.82
N ARG A 29 13.31 5.34 5.97
CA ARG A 29 14.30 5.16 4.91
C ARG A 29 13.72 4.53 3.65
N TYR A 30 12.80 3.57 3.82
CA TYR A 30 12.12 2.96 2.71
C TYR A 30 11.14 3.93 2.03
N ASP A 31 10.41 4.74 2.78
CA ASP A 31 9.52 5.78 2.22
C ASP A 31 10.30 6.83 1.43
N ASP A 32 11.43 7.29 1.96
CA ASP A 32 12.33 8.23 1.28
C ASP A 32 12.83 7.63 -0.03
N HIS A 33 13.27 6.37 -0.04
CA HIS A 33 13.67 5.69 -1.28
C HIS A 33 12.54 5.62 -2.31
N MET A 34 11.32 5.30 -1.87
CA MET A 34 10.17 5.25 -2.77
C MET A 34 9.80 6.62 -3.33
N ARG A 35 9.97 7.69 -2.54
CA ARG A 35 9.71 9.08 -2.95
C ARG A 35 10.78 9.56 -3.92
N ASP A 36 12.04 9.49 -3.51
CA ASP A 36 13.14 10.21 -4.15
C ASP A 36 13.74 9.45 -5.33
N VAL A 37 13.80 8.11 -5.24
CA VAL A 37 14.38 7.25 -6.30
C VAL A 37 13.31 6.76 -7.27
N ARG A 38 12.10 6.47 -6.79
CA ARG A 38 11.04 5.85 -7.60
C ARG A 38 9.89 6.79 -7.96
N GLY A 39 9.81 7.98 -7.38
CA GLY A 39 8.76 8.96 -7.67
C GLY A 39 7.33 8.46 -7.36
N LEU A 40 7.15 7.56 -6.39
CA LEU A 40 5.83 6.98 -6.11
C LEU A 40 4.91 7.97 -5.40
N ALA A 41 3.65 7.97 -5.80
CA ALA A 41 2.60 8.78 -5.16
C ALA A 41 2.44 8.45 -3.67
N ALA A 42 2.10 9.45 -2.85
CA ALA A 42 1.99 9.33 -1.39
C ALA A 42 1.06 8.19 -0.95
N GLY A 43 -0.10 8.01 -1.60
CA GLY A 43 -1.03 6.93 -1.29
C GLY A 43 -0.43 5.53 -1.52
N THR A 44 0.36 5.35 -2.58
CA THR A 44 1.06 4.10 -2.87
C THR A 44 2.12 3.83 -1.81
N ARG A 45 2.92 4.83 -1.47
CA ARG A 45 3.98 4.73 -0.46
C ARG A 45 3.39 4.37 0.91
N HIS A 46 2.33 5.07 1.32
CA HIS A 46 1.62 4.78 2.57
C HIS A 46 1.15 3.32 2.64
N ASN A 47 0.52 2.81 1.57
CA ASN A 47 0.05 1.43 1.53
C ASN A 47 1.22 0.43 1.59
N HIS A 48 2.31 0.69 0.88
CA HIS A 48 3.51 -0.14 0.95
C HIS A 48 4.12 -0.16 2.36
N CYS A 49 4.32 1.01 2.98
CA CYS A 49 4.83 1.12 4.33
C CYS A 49 3.94 0.38 5.34
N ARG A 50 2.61 0.50 5.21
CA ARG A 50 1.65 -0.20 6.08
C ARG A 50 1.82 -1.72 6.03
N ILE A 51 1.93 -2.28 4.82
CA ILE A 51 2.08 -3.73 4.62
C ILE A 51 3.44 -4.20 5.14
N VAL A 52 4.52 -3.48 4.83
CA VAL A 52 5.87 -3.80 5.29
C VAL A 52 5.98 -3.69 6.80
N ALA A 53 5.38 -2.66 7.43
CA ALA A 53 5.34 -2.50 8.88
C ALA A 53 4.74 -3.72 9.58
N GLN A 54 3.66 -4.29 9.02
CA GLN A 54 3.02 -5.49 9.57
C GLN A 54 3.96 -6.71 9.51
N LEU A 55 4.68 -6.90 8.39
CA LEU A 55 5.68 -7.97 8.27
C LEU A 55 6.81 -7.79 9.30
N LEU A 56 7.38 -6.59 9.38
CA LEU A 56 8.52 -6.30 10.25
C LEU A 56 8.15 -6.45 11.73
N ARG A 57 7.02 -5.88 12.15
CA ARG A 57 6.55 -6.02 13.53
C ARG A 57 6.27 -7.47 13.91
N LYS A 58 5.71 -8.24 12.99
CA LYS A 58 5.42 -9.66 13.21
C LYS A 58 6.71 -10.49 13.35
N LYS A 59 7.74 -10.16 12.59
CA LYS A 59 9.02 -10.88 12.61
C LYS A 59 9.96 -10.44 13.70
N PHE A 60 10.07 -9.13 13.93
CA PHE A 60 11.09 -8.53 14.78
C PHE A 60 10.52 -7.91 16.07
N ALA A 61 9.18 -7.93 16.24
CA ALA A 61 8.49 -7.26 17.33
C ALA A 61 8.90 -5.78 17.42
N SER A 62 9.67 -5.38 18.43
CA SER A 62 10.24 -4.03 18.58
C SER A 62 11.77 -4.02 18.43
N GLY A 63 12.35 -5.12 17.97
CA GLY A 63 13.80 -5.28 17.87
C GLY A 63 14.40 -4.76 16.56
N VAL A 64 15.72 -4.82 16.48
CA VAL A 64 16.48 -4.39 15.33
C VAL A 64 16.12 -5.21 14.09
N VAL A 65 15.83 -4.53 12.98
CA VAL A 65 15.51 -5.14 11.70
C VAL A 65 16.78 -5.70 11.07
N THR A 66 16.90 -7.03 11.07
CA THR A 66 18.06 -7.74 10.49
C THR A 66 17.59 -8.66 9.36
N MET A 67 17.87 -8.29 8.11
CA MET A 67 17.38 -9.04 6.94
C MET A 67 17.86 -10.48 6.90
N ALA A 68 19.06 -10.78 7.42
CA ALA A 68 19.58 -12.15 7.51
C ALA A 68 18.72 -13.11 8.35
N LYS A 69 17.90 -12.56 9.26
CA LYS A 69 16.94 -13.33 10.08
C LYS A 69 15.58 -13.52 9.41
N LEU A 70 15.29 -12.82 8.31
CA LEU A 70 14.03 -12.96 7.56
C LEU A 70 14.15 -14.16 6.62
N ARG A 71 13.34 -15.18 6.85
CA ARG A 71 13.33 -16.42 6.07
C ARG A 71 12.15 -16.48 5.10
N ALA A 72 12.28 -17.27 4.06
CA ALA A 72 11.22 -17.53 3.08
C ALA A 72 9.91 -18.01 3.74
N VAL A 73 10.00 -18.82 4.79
CA VAL A 73 8.85 -19.31 5.55
C VAL A 73 8.10 -18.16 6.26
N ASP A 74 8.81 -17.14 6.74
CA ASP A 74 8.19 -15.99 7.42
C ASP A 74 7.38 -15.16 6.41
N VAL A 75 7.96 -14.91 5.23
CA VAL A 75 7.30 -14.19 4.14
C VAL A 75 6.07 -14.96 3.66
N ARG A 76 6.20 -16.27 3.43
CA ARG A 76 5.10 -17.13 3.00
C ARG A 76 3.95 -17.15 4.01
N ARG A 77 4.28 -17.32 5.30
CA ARG A 77 3.30 -17.31 6.39
C ARG A 77 2.59 -15.96 6.48
N PHE A 78 3.33 -14.87 6.34
CA PHE A 78 2.76 -13.53 6.35
C PHE A 78 1.79 -13.33 5.18
N VAL A 79 2.18 -13.70 3.96
CA VAL A 79 1.32 -13.61 2.77
C VAL A 79 0.04 -14.43 2.97
N ALA A 80 0.16 -15.68 3.41
CA ALA A 80 -0.99 -16.54 3.68
C ALA A 80 -1.96 -15.91 4.69
N GLN A 81 -1.45 -15.31 5.76
CA GLN A 81 -2.28 -14.67 6.78
C GLN A 81 -2.93 -13.36 6.30
N GLN A 82 -2.25 -12.59 5.45
CA GLN A 82 -2.82 -11.37 4.87
C GLN A 82 -3.96 -11.66 3.88
N LEU A 83 -3.91 -12.80 3.26
CA LEU A 83 -4.88 -13.20 2.25
C LEU A 83 -6.10 -13.92 2.84
N GLY A 84 -5.95 -14.57 4.02
CA GLY A 84 -7.04 -15.37 4.61
C GLY A 84 -7.58 -16.45 3.67
N ASP A 85 -8.80 -16.90 3.92
CA ASP A 85 -9.42 -18.00 3.17
C ASP A 85 -10.01 -17.55 1.82
N SER A 86 -10.28 -16.25 1.63
CA SER A 86 -10.92 -15.74 0.41
C SER A 86 -10.39 -14.35 0.02
N PRO A 87 -9.14 -14.26 -0.46
CA PRO A 87 -8.54 -12.98 -0.78
C PRO A 87 -9.15 -12.39 -2.04
N SER A 88 -9.42 -11.07 -2.04
CA SER A 88 -9.63 -10.39 -3.31
C SER A 88 -8.33 -10.36 -4.10
N HIS A 89 -8.39 -10.56 -5.42
CA HIS A 89 -7.22 -10.49 -6.30
C HIS A 89 -6.44 -9.19 -6.15
N SER A 90 -7.15 -8.09 -5.93
CA SER A 90 -6.54 -6.78 -5.76
C SER A 90 -5.74 -6.69 -4.44
N ALA A 91 -6.25 -7.25 -3.35
CA ALA A 91 -5.54 -7.30 -2.07
C ALA A 91 -4.27 -8.15 -2.17
N ALA A 92 -4.37 -9.32 -2.80
CA ALA A 92 -3.23 -10.20 -3.02
C ALA A 92 -2.14 -9.53 -3.87
N ALA A 93 -2.52 -8.86 -4.95
CA ALA A 93 -1.60 -8.12 -5.80
C ALA A 93 -0.92 -6.96 -5.05
N GLN A 94 -1.65 -6.23 -4.20
CA GLN A 94 -1.10 -5.15 -3.39
C GLN A 94 -0.06 -5.66 -2.39
N VAL A 95 -0.36 -6.75 -1.67
CA VAL A 95 0.58 -7.37 -0.72
C VAL A 95 1.84 -7.83 -1.44
N ALA A 96 1.70 -8.57 -2.55
CA ALA A 96 2.83 -9.06 -3.33
C ALA A 96 3.68 -7.91 -3.87
N THR A 97 3.06 -6.85 -4.39
CA THR A 97 3.76 -5.68 -4.95
C THR A 97 4.53 -4.92 -3.87
N ALA A 98 3.92 -4.69 -2.70
CA ALA A 98 4.57 -4.00 -1.59
C ALA A 98 5.79 -4.79 -1.08
N LEU A 99 5.65 -6.11 -0.88
CA LEU A 99 6.75 -6.96 -0.42
C LEU A 99 7.89 -7.03 -1.42
N ARG A 100 7.60 -7.23 -2.72
CA ARG A 100 8.63 -7.23 -3.76
C ARG A 100 9.35 -5.88 -3.87
N SER A 101 8.62 -4.78 -3.72
CA SER A 101 9.19 -3.44 -3.70
C SER A 101 10.16 -3.26 -2.53
N TYR A 102 9.77 -3.70 -1.33
CA TYR A 102 10.62 -3.64 -0.15
C TYR A 102 11.86 -4.54 -0.27
N LEU A 103 11.71 -5.78 -0.72
CA LEU A 103 12.85 -6.69 -0.90
C LEU A 103 13.83 -6.15 -1.96
N ARG A 104 13.33 -5.53 -3.03
CA ARG A 104 14.19 -4.86 -4.02
C ARG A 104 14.96 -3.68 -3.40
N TYR A 105 14.31 -2.87 -2.58
CA TYR A 105 14.99 -1.82 -1.82
C TYR A 105 16.10 -2.40 -0.94
N ARG A 106 15.84 -3.48 -0.20
CA ARG A 106 16.85 -4.11 0.66
C ARG A 106 18.01 -4.71 -0.16
N THR A 107 17.74 -5.22 -1.36
CA THR A 107 18.82 -5.64 -2.29
C THR A 107 19.70 -4.45 -2.68
N VAL A 108 19.12 -3.30 -2.97
CA VAL A 108 19.88 -2.07 -3.26
C VAL A 108 20.71 -1.62 -2.04
N CYS A 109 20.21 -1.84 -0.82
CA CYS A 109 20.95 -1.60 0.42
C CYS A 109 22.07 -2.62 0.70
N GLY A 110 22.25 -3.65 -0.15
CA GLY A 110 23.31 -4.66 -0.03
C GLY A 110 22.90 -5.95 0.69
N ASP A 111 21.62 -6.12 1.05
CA ASP A 111 21.18 -7.36 1.70
C ASP A 111 20.96 -8.49 0.70
N SER A 112 21.32 -9.71 1.10
CA SER A 112 21.08 -10.93 0.32
C SER A 112 19.64 -11.43 0.54
N VAL A 113 18.66 -10.84 -0.16
CA VAL A 113 17.23 -11.17 -0.03
C VAL A 113 16.61 -11.73 -1.33
N VAL A 114 17.43 -12.04 -2.32
CA VAL A 114 16.98 -12.47 -3.67
C VAL A 114 16.03 -13.68 -3.60
N GLY A 115 16.36 -14.70 -2.81
CA GLY A 115 15.51 -15.88 -2.64
C GLY A 115 14.14 -15.62 -1.99
N LEU A 116 13.99 -14.51 -1.27
CA LEU A 116 12.72 -14.16 -0.61
C LEU A 116 11.67 -13.67 -1.61
N SER A 117 12.10 -13.08 -2.73
CA SER A 117 11.16 -12.61 -3.77
C SER A 117 10.49 -13.77 -4.51
N ALA A 118 11.18 -14.90 -4.65
CA ALA A 118 10.67 -16.07 -5.36
C ALA A 118 9.47 -16.74 -4.64
N VAL A 119 9.38 -16.59 -3.33
CA VAL A 119 8.26 -17.19 -2.55
C VAL A 119 7.00 -16.33 -2.51
N ILE A 120 7.06 -15.12 -3.07
CA ILE A 120 5.90 -14.25 -3.17
C ILE A 120 5.15 -14.58 -4.47
N SER A 121 4.21 -15.53 -4.39
CA SER A 121 3.31 -15.79 -5.51
C SER A 121 2.31 -14.64 -5.66
N SER A 122 2.10 -14.18 -6.90
CA SER A 122 0.94 -13.34 -7.23
C SER A 122 -0.09 -14.24 -7.87
N PRO A 123 -1.36 -14.18 -7.45
CA PRO A 123 -2.41 -14.85 -8.19
C PRO A 123 -2.41 -14.30 -9.62
N VAL A 124 -2.30 -15.18 -10.59
CA VAL A 124 -2.43 -14.78 -12.00
C VAL A 124 -3.87 -14.39 -12.23
N HIS A 125 -4.11 -13.11 -12.43
CA HIS A 125 -5.44 -12.63 -12.80
C HIS A 125 -5.56 -12.65 -14.33
N TRP A 126 -6.22 -13.66 -14.82
CA TRP A 126 -6.64 -13.73 -16.21
C TRP A 126 -7.80 -12.74 -16.42
N LYS A 127 -7.51 -11.45 -16.53
CA LYS A 127 -8.51 -10.42 -16.83
C LYS A 127 -9.25 -10.69 -18.15
N LEU A 128 -8.66 -11.52 -19.00
CA LEU A 128 -9.21 -11.92 -20.31
C LEU A 128 -9.71 -13.36 -20.33
N ALA A 129 -9.94 -13.99 -19.15
CA ALA A 129 -10.50 -15.35 -19.09
C ALA A 129 -11.93 -15.41 -19.65
N SER A 130 -12.67 -14.30 -19.63
CA SER A 130 -13.90 -14.11 -20.39
C SER A 130 -13.65 -13.15 -21.54
N LEU A 131 -14.03 -13.53 -22.75
CA LEU A 131 -14.05 -12.59 -23.87
C LEU A 131 -14.85 -11.34 -23.49
N PRO A 132 -14.40 -10.14 -23.89
CA PRO A 132 -15.17 -8.94 -23.67
C PRO A 132 -16.58 -9.14 -24.21
N ARG A 133 -17.60 -9.01 -23.37
CA ARG A 133 -18.99 -8.99 -23.82
C ARG A 133 -19.21 -7.67 -24.55
N ALA A 134 -19.34 -7.74 -25.85
CA ALA A 134 -19.82 -6.60 -26.61
C ALA A 134 -21.27 -6.30 -26.20
N LEU A 135 -21.59 -5.04 -25.97
CA LEU A 135 -22.98 -4.62 -25.79
C LEU A 135 -23.74 -4.69 -27.10
N THR A 136 -24.95 -5.18 -27.04
CA THR A 136 -25.84 -5.10 -28.18
C THR A 136 -26.26 -3.64 -28.47
N PRO A 137 -26.66 -3.29 -29.71
CA PRO A 137 -27.10 -1.93 -30.00
C PRO A 137 -28.21 -1.41 -29.07
N ASP A 138 -29.12 -2.29 -28.63
CA ASP A 138 -30.19 -1.91 -27.71
C ASP A 138 -29.71 -1.71 -26.29
N GLU A 139 -28.71 -2.45 -25.83
CA GLU A 139 -28.06 -2.21 -24.54
C GLU A 139 -27.30 -0.88 -24.56
N VAL A 140 -26.63 -0.55 -25.66
CA VAL A 140 -25.97 0.75 -25.85
C VAL A 140 -26.99 1.89 -25.78
N LYS A 141 -28.12 1.77 -26.47
CA LYS A 141 -29.20 2.76 -26.41
C LYS A 141 -29.73 2.95 -24.99
N ARG A 142 -29.98 1.84 -24.26
CA ARG A 142 -30.46 1.88 -22.87
C ARG A 142 -29.41 2.51 -21.95
N LEU A 143 -28.12 2.18 -22.13
CA LEU A 143 -27.03 2.76 -21.36
C LEU A 143 -26.95 4.26 -21.57
N LEU A 144 -27.00 4.74 -22.82
CA LEU A 144 -26.98 6.18 -23.13
C LEU A 144 -28.21 6.91 -22.58
N ALA A 145 -29.39 6.29 -22.66
CA ALA A 145 -30.61 6.87 -22.09
C ALA A 145 -30.63 6.92 -20.55
N ALA A 146 -29.96 5.99 -19.90
CA ALA A 146 -29.83 5.95 -18.43
C ALA A 146 -28.82 6.94 -17.86
N LEU A 147 -27.95 7.52 -18.71
CA LEU A 147 -26.99 8.52 -18.27
C LEU A 147 -27.68 9.87 -18.09
N PRO A 148 -27.76 10.39 -16.84
CA PRO A 148 -28.55 11.58 -16.58
C PRO A 148 -27.97 12.82 -17.27
N TYR A 149 -28.81 13.53 -18.00
CA TYR A 149 -28.56 14.87 -18.54
C TYR A 149 -28.66 15.91 -17.43
N GLY A 150 -27.60 16.13 -16.64
CA GLY A 150 -27.60 17.09 -15.56
C GLY A 150 -26.21 17.70 -15.27
N ARG A 151 -26.18 18.68 -14.37
CA ARG A 151 -25.02 19.58 -14.14
C ARG A 151 -23.66 18.90 -13.84
N LYS A 152 -23.63 17.60 -13.50
CA LYS A 152 -22.40 16.81 -13.24
C LYS A 152 -22.16 15.56 -14.10
N PRO A 153 -23.07 15.08 -14.93
CA PRO A 153 -22.88 13.79 -15.63
C PRO A 153 -22.25 13.90 -17.01
N ARG A 154 -21.90 15.08 -17.48
CA ARG A 154 -21.25 15.27 -18.81
C ARG A 154 -19.99 14.44 -18.98
N ARG A 155 -19.22 14.24 -17.89
CA ARG A 155 -17.98 13.44 -17.93
C ARG A 155 -18.28 11.95 -18.18
N GLY A 156 -19.27 11.39 -17.50
CA GLY A 156 -19.65 9.98 -17.67
C GLY A 156 -20.18 9.71 -19.08
N TYR A 157 -21.06 10.58 -19.58
CA TYR A 157 -21.58 10.50 -20.94
C TYR A 157 -20.46 10.61 -21.98
N ALA A 158 -19.55 11.58 -21.85
CA ALA A 158 -18.43 11.74 -22.76
C ALA A 158 -17.49 10.51 -22.77
N ILE A 159 -17.19 9.92 -21.60
CA ILE A 159 -16.37 8.72 -21.52
C ILE A 159 -17.03 7.55 -22.23
N VAL A 160 -18.33 7.31 -21.98
CA VAL A 160 -19.06 6.22 -22.63
C VAL A 160 -19.15 6.46 -24.13
N ARG A 161 -19.41 7.69 -24.57
CA ARG A 161 -19.47 8.03 -25.99
C ARG A 161 -18.13 7.82 -26.69
N CYS A 162 -17.03 8.31 -26.11
CA CYS A 162 -15.70 8.07 -26.65
C CYS A 162 -15.36 6.57 -26.74
N ALA A 163 -15.78 5.78 -25.76
CA ALA A 163 -15.54 4.33 -25.76
C ALA A 163 -16.35 3.57 -26.81
N LEU A 164 -17.48 4.14 -27.28
CA LEU A 164 -18.32 3.55 -28.30
C LEU A 164 -17.87 3.94 -29.73
N ASP A 165 -17.24 5.10 -29.88
CA ASP A 165 -16.81 5.65 -31.18
C ASP A 165 -15.38 5.21 -31.56
N MET A 166 -14.66 4.46 -30.67
CA MET A 166 -13.32 3.85 -30.88
C MET A 166 -13.46 2.41 -31.40
#